data_30b01a8c5197311a3f1bdde51c59bb16
#
_entry.id   30b01a8c5197311a3f1bdde51c59bb16
#
_cell.length_a   1.000
_cell.length_b   1.000
_cell.length_c   1.000
_cell.angle_alpha   90.00
_cell.angle_beta   90.00
_cell.angle_gamma   90.00
#
_symmetry.space_group_name_H-M   'P 1'
#
loop_
_entity.id
_entity.type
_entity.pdbx_description
1 polymer ?
#
loop_
_entity_poly.entity_id
_entity_poly.type
_entity_poly.pdbx_seq_one_letter_code
_entity_poly.pdbx_strand_id
1 'polypeptide(L)'
;MCIRDSRYITNILGHEGPGSLHAYLNEKGWIESLGAGSQSFDKNTSLIVINIAMTNQGAEKTDQIIGAVFQYINFLREQPLSEFLYDEQASLADLEFQFVESASPMGVVYSLAPKLSETIVEDLLIAPYLMKEYQPKKIKEYLNLLTRNNVLVEINSKTAKTTDTEQWFEVPYKLQLGEITVSQVKDFIPLLPTTNPFIPEELALVPRDQVTMERRHNDAKLEIWYDADSEFGAPRSVMSAEIQIKGGIASPQDQVIADLYVGLVKESLKKEVYPAYLAGISYDLRAMDAGIQILIEGFEDKQLRLFRLVLERFLSLKIDDAKLATEKESFKKNISNLALNKPYQQALNTLQELLISTKHEPNKLLANID
;
A
#
# COMPACT_ATOMS: atom_id res chain seq x y z
N MET A 1 -8.51 -19.62 15.63
CA MET A 1 -8.83 -18.17 15.63
C MET A 1 -9.72 -17.91 14.43
N CYS A 2 -10.79 -17.17 14.54
CA CYS A 2 -11.59 -16.81 13.37
C CYS A 2 -10.82 -15.77 12.55
N ILE A 3 -10.56 -16.03 11.28
CA ILE A 3 -9.85 -15.11 10.36
C ILE A 3 -10.48 -13.70 10.39
N ARG A 4 -11.78 -13.61 10.63
CA ARG A 4 -12.58 -12.37 10.69
C ARG A 4 -12.22 -11.46 11.84
N ASP A 5 -12.08 -12.03 13.05
CA ASP A 5 -11.80 -11.24 14.24
C ASP A 5 -10.36 -10.74 14.26
N SER A 6 -9.43 -11.55 13.71
CA SER A 6 -8.05 -11.11 13.52
C SER A 6 -7.92 -10.03 12.44
N ARG A 7 -8.74 -10.07 11.37
CA ARG A 7 -8.74 -9.04 10.30
C ARG A 7 -9.10 -7.67 10.86
N TYR A 8 -10.09 -7.58 11.76
CA TYR A 8 -10.42 -6.33 12.45
C TYR A 8 -9.21 -5.75 13.20
N ILE A 9 -8.56 -6.59 14.00
CA ILE A 9 -7.39 -6.15 14.80
C ILE A 9 -6.23 -5.75 13.88
N THR A 10 -5.90 -6.58 12.90
CA THR A 10 -4.76 -6.34 12.02
C THR A 10 -4.97 -5.16 11.09
N ASN A 11 -6.21 -4.89 10.67
CA ASN A 11 -6.54 -3.70 9.89
C ASN A 11 -6.23 -2.42 10.69
N ILE A 12 -6.62 -2.37 11.97
CA ILE A 12 -6.34 -1.19 12.80
C ILE A 12 -4.84 -1.08 13.12
N LEU A 13 -4.16 -2.21 13.42
CA LEU A 13 -2.72 -2.22 13.70
C LEU A 13 -1.87 -1.81 12.51
N GLY A 14 -2.29 -2.18 11.30
CA GLY A 14 -1.61 -1.85 10.05
C GLY A 14 -2.11 -0.55 9.39
N HIS A 15 -3.05 0.17 10.02
CA HIS A 15 -3.61 1.40 9.45
C HIS A 15 -2.57 2.51 9.36
N GLU A 16 -2.59 3.29 8.25
CA GLU A 16 -1.59 4.34 7.99
C GLU A 16 -2.11 5.78 8.21
N GLY A 17 -3.39 5.92 8.55
CA GLY A 17 -4.03 7.22 8.77
C GLY A 17 -3.51 7.96 10.01
N PRO A 18 -3.97 9.22 10.21
CA PRO A 18 -3.56 10.04 11.34
C PRO A 18 -3.79 9.36 12.70
N GLY A 19 -2.82 9.47 13.62
CA GLY A 19 -2.89 8.87 14.95
C GLY A 19 -2.67 7.35 14.98
N SER A 20 -2.39 6.71 13.84
CA SER A 20 -2.03 5.30 13.78
C SER A 20 -0.58 5.06 14.24
N LEU A 21 -0.27 3.80 14.53
CA LEU A 21 1.09 3.38 14.84
C LEU A 21 2.06 3.68 13.71
N HIS A 22 1.66 3.37 12.46
CA HIS A 22 2.44 3.68 11.26
C HIS A 22 2.74 5.18 11.14
N ALA A 23 1.71 6.03 11.24
CA ALA A 23 1.86 7.48 11.11
C ALA A 23 2.86 8.04 12.12
N TYR A 24 2.76 7.61 13.39
CA TYR A 24 3.68 8.03 14.44
C TYR A 24 5.13 7.62 14.16
N LEU A 25 5.37 6.34 13.86
CA LEU A 25 6.72 5.83 13.63
C LEU A 25 7.36 6.40 12.36
N ASN A 26 6.54 6.64 11.32
CA ASN A 26 6.99 7.27 10.08
C ASN A 26 7.36 8.76 10.28
N GLU A 27 6.55 9.51 11.04
CA GLU A 27 6.86 10.91 11.40
C GLU A 27 8.15 11.06 12.22
N LYS A 28 8.50 10.05 13.00
CA LYS A 28 9.80 9.97 13.69
C LYS A 28 10.96 9.63 12.76
N GLY A 29 10.71 9.23 11.53
CA GLY A 29 11.72 8.73 10.61
C GLY A 29 12.30 7.37 11.01
N TRP A 30 11.58 6.59 11.82
CA TRP A 30 12.07 5.31 12.34
C TRP A 30 11.74 4.13 11.45
N ILE A 31 10.73 4.26 10.59
CA ILE A 31 10.29 3.17 9.70
C ILE A 31 10.20 3.61 8.26
N GLU A 32 10.40 2.68 7.35
CA GLU A 32 10.09 2.78 5.92
C GLU A 32 8.68 2.25 5.63
N SER A 33 8.27 1.18 6.33
CA SER A 33 6.93 0.60 6.21
C SER A 33 6.52 -0.17 7.46
N LEU A 34 5.20 -0.31 7.65
CA LEU A 34 4.59 -1.17 8.66
C LEU A 34 3.40 -1.88 8.03
N GLY A 35 3.31 -3.18 8.26
CA GLY A 35 2.16 -3.98 7.87
C GLY A 35 1.74 -4.91 9.00
N ALA A 36 0.45 -5.14 9.15
CA ALA A 36 -0.07 -6.11 10.10
C ALA A 36 -0.98 -7.13 9.41
N GLY A 37 -0.88 -8.36 9.82
CA GLY A 37 -1.66 -9.47 9.26
C GLY A 37 -1.83 -10.61 10.23
N SER A 38 -2.59 -11.62 9.84
CA SER A 38 -2.71 -12.87 10.58
C SER A 38 -2.17 -14.03 9.75
N GLN A 39 -1.45 -14.94 10.40
CA GLN A 39 -0.93 -16.14 9.81
C GLN A 39 -1.45 -17.35 10.56
N SER A 40 -2.16 -18.24 9.88
CA SER A 40 -2.61 -19.52 10.46
C SER A 40 -1.58 -20.59 10.13
N PHE A 41 -1.23 -21.39 11.13
CA PHE A 41 -0.39 -22.59 10.96
C PHE A 41 -1.24 -23.86 10.86
N ASP A 42 -2.33 -23.89 11.61
CA ASP A 42 -3.30 -24.98 11.62
C ASP A 42 -4.67 -24.45 12.09
N LYS A 43 -5.66 -25.35 12.25
CA LYS A 43 -7.03 -25.00 12.69
C LYS A 43 -7.10 -24.32 14.07
N ASN A 44 -6.08 -24.51 14.91
CA ASN A 44 -6.08 -24.08 16.30
C ASN A 44 -5.03 -23.01 16.60
N THR A 45 -4.04 -22.86 15.72
CA THR A 45 -2.89 -22.00 15.95
C THR A 45 -2.79 -20.89 14.89
N SER A 46 -2.83 -19.66 15.31
CA SER A 46 -2.55 -18.51 14.45
C SER A 46 -1.80 -17.41 15.18
N LEU A 47 -1.03 -16.65 14.43
CA LEU A 47 -0.29 -15.49 14.91
C LEU A 47 -0.89 -14.21 14.33
N ILE A 48 -0.87 -13.15 15.12
CA ILE A 48 -0.93 -11.79 14.61
C ILE A 48 0.52 -11.34 14.39
N VAL A 49 0.84 -10.97 13.17
CA VAL A 49 2.18 -10.58 12.74
C VAL A 49 2.18 -9.09 12.43
N ILE A 50 3.14 -8.36 13.00
CA ILE A 50 3.40 -6.96 12.67
C ILE A 50 4.81 -6.90 12.08
N ASN A 51 4.91 -6.61 10.79
CA ASN A 51 6.17 -6.45 10.07
C ASN A 51 6.53 -4.97 10.00
N ILE A 52 7.74 -4.62 10.42
CA ILE A 52 8.23 -3.24 10.44
C ILE A 52 9.58 -3.19 9.74
N ALA A 53 9.65 -2.49 8.60
CA ALA A 53 10.91 -2.17 7.96
C ALA A 53 11.47 -0.89 8.61
N MET A 54 12.59 -1.03 9.30
CA MET A 54 13.21 0.06 10.04
C MET A 54 14.21 0.82 9.17
N THR A 55 14.27 2.15 9.35
CA THR A 55 15.40 2.96 8.87
C THR A 55 16.66 2.69 9.72
N ASN A 56 17.81 3.20 9.31
CA ASN A 56 19.03 3.15 10.14
C ASN A 56 18.80 3.82 11.50
N GLN A 57 18.07 4.95 11.54
CA GLN A 57 17.71 5.62 12.77
C GLN A 57 16.75 4.79 13.62
N GLY A 58 15.79 4.11 13.00
CA GLY A 58 14.84 3.23 13.67
C GLY A 58 15.50 2.00 14.29
N ALA A 59 16.53 1.45 13.65
CA ALA A 59 17.29 0.33 14.18
C ALA A 59 17.93 0.63 15.54
N GLU A 60 18.29 1.90 15.80
CA GLU A 60 18.81 2.36 17.09
C GLU A 60 17.69 2.60 18.12
N LYS A 61 16.42 2.54 17.71
CA LYS A 61 15.22 2.83 18.51
C LYS A 61 14.28 1.64 18.66
N THR A 62 14.78 0.43 18.42
CA THR A 62 13.99 -0.82 18.44
C THR A 62 13.13 -0.96 19.70
N ASP A 63 13.68 -0.68 20.90
CA ASP A 63 12.93 -0.77 22.17
C ASP A 63 11.79 0.25 22.24
N GLN A 64 11.95 1.42 21.62
CA GLN A 64 10.91 2.45 21.55
C GLN A 64 9.83 2.07 20.52
N ILE A 65 10.23 1.47 19.40
CA ILE A 65 9.30 0.95 18.37
C ILE A 65 8.42 -0.14 18.99
N ILE A 66 9.02 -1.13 19.69
CA ILE A 66 8.27 -2.17 20.39
C ILE A 66 7.37 -1.55 21.47
N GLY A 67 7.88 -0.54 22.19
CA GLY A 67 7.11 0.22 23.17
C GLY A 67 5.87 0.88 22.58
N ALA A 68 6.00 1.52 21.43
CA ALA A 68 4.89 2.13 20.69
C ALA A 68 3.85 1.09 20.23
N VAL A 69 4.29 -0.09 19.76
CA VAL A 69 3.39 -1.20 19.39
C VAL A 69 2.52 -1.59 20.59
N PHE A 70 3.13 -1.86 21.74
CA PHE A 70 2.36 -2.24 22.92
C PHE A 70 1.52 -1.10 23.51
N GLN A 71 1.97 0.15 23.37
CA GLN A 71 1.15 1.31 23.74
C GLN A 71 -0.11 1.39 22.87
N TYR A 72 -0.01 1.17 21.55
CA TYR A 72 -1.15 1.14 20.65
C TYR A 72 -2.09 -0.02 20.95
N ILE A 73 -1.56 -1.23 21.18
CA ILE A 73 -2.35 -2.39 21.60
C ILE A 73 -3.12 -2.11 22.91
N ASN A 74 -2.46 -1.50 23.92
CA ASN A 74 -3.12 -1.13 25.17
C ASN A 74 -4.22 -0.10 24.95
N PHE A 75 -3.97 0.93 24.11
CA PHE A 75 -4.99 1.88 23.72
C PHE A 75 -6.21 1.15 23.10
N LEU A 76 -6.01 0.22 22.18
CA LEU A 76 -7.10 -0.55 21.56
C LEU A 76 -7.89 -1.38 22.58
N ARG A 77 -7.25 -1.88 23.63
CA ARG A 77 -7.94 -2.60 24.71
C ARG A 77 -8.86 -1.70 25.54
N GLU A 78 -8.50 -0.45 25.73
CA GLU A 78 -9.25 0.53 26.51
C GLU A 78 -10.39 1.17 25.74
N GLN A 79 -10.31 1.19 24.40
CA GLN A 79 -11.35 1.76 23.56
C GLN A 79 -12.59 0.85 23.45
N PRO A 80 -13.78 1.42 23.31
CA PRO A 80 -14.92 0.68 22.82
C PRO A 80 -14.62 0.21 21.40
N LEU A 81 -14.89 -1.07 21.13
CA LEU A 81 -14.75 -1.60 19.77
C LEU A 81 -15.80 -0.95 18.87
N SER A 82 -15.37 -0.45 17.72
CA SER A 82 -16.22 0.30 16.81
C SER A 82 -16.84 -0.63 15.76
N GLU A 83 -18.17 -0.74 15.77
CA GLU A 83 -18.91 -1.55 14.82
C GLU A 83 -18.75 -1.02 13.39
N PHE A 84 -18.72 0.32 13.20
CA PHE A 84 -18.54 0.88 11.87
C PHE A 84 -17.23 0.45 11.19
N LEU A 85 -16.12 0.29 11.93
CA LEU A 85 -14.86 -0.21 11.37
C LEU A 85 -14.97 -1.68 10.93
N TYR A 86 -15.82 -2.45 11.61
CA TYR A 86 -16.11 -3.81 11.20
C TYR A 86 -16.98 -3.84 9.94
N ASP A 87 -18.02 -3.02 9.89
CA ASP A 87 -18.98 -2.93 8.78
C ASP A 87 -18.28 -2.45 7.50
N GLU A 88 -17.38 -1.48 7.60
CA GLU A 88 -16.54 -1.05 6.46
C GLU A 88 -15.71 -2.20 5.90
N GLN A 89 -15.06 -2.97 6.75
CA GLN A 89 -14.27 -4.13 6.31
C GLN A 89 -15.15 -5.25 5.74
N ALA A 90 -16.34 -5.46 6.31
CA ALA A 90 -17.30 -6.42 5.80
C ALA A 90 -17.80 -6.01 4.41
N SER A 91 -18.10 -4.73 4.21
CA SER A 91 -18.50 -4.17 2.92
C SER A 91 -17.40 -4.33 1.86
N LEU A 92 -16.16 -4.01 2.22
CA LEU A 92 -15.01 -4.18 1.30
C LEU A 92 -14.78 -5.65 0.95
N ALA A 93 -14.90 -6.55 1.92
CA ALA A 93 -14.75 -7.99 1.68
C ALA A 93 -15.87 -8.55 0.79
N ASP A 94 -17.08 -8.05 0.93
CA ASP A 94 -18.21 -8.43 0.09
C ASP A 94 -18.02 -7.93 -1.35
N LEU A 95 -17.58 -6.69 -1.52
CA LEU A 95 -17.21 -6.13 -2.83
C LEU A 95 -16.08 -6.92 -3.51
N GLU A 96 -15.06 -7.30 -2.75
CA GLU A 96 -13.95 -8.11 -3.24
C GLU A 96 -14.43 -9.48 -3.73
N PHE A 97 -15.39 -10.10 -3.02
CA PHE A 97 -15.98 -11.37 -3.42
C PHE A 97 -16.90 -11.24 -4.65
N GLN A 98 -17.78 -10.23 -4.67
CA GLN A 98 -18.72 -10.03 -5.77
C GLN A 98 -18.02 -9.76 -7.11
N PHE A 99 -16.90 -9.05 -7.09
CA PHE A 99 -16.16 -8.62 -8.27
C PHE A 99 -14.77 -9.25 -8.37
N VAL A 100 -14.63 -10.49 -7.84
CA VAL A 100 -13.39 -11.25 -7.99
C VAL A 100 -13.15 -11.59 -9.46
N GLU A 101 -11.96 -11.31 -9.94
CA GLU A 101 -11.56 -11.63 -11.30
C GLU A 101 -11.32 -13.13 -11.46
N SER A 102 -11.62 -13.64 -12.65
CA SER A 102 -11.38 -15.04 -13.00
C SER A 102 -9.88 -15.36 -12.98
N ALA A 103 -9.47 -16.23 -12.07
CA ALA A 103 -8.13 -16.76 -12.08
C ALA A 103 -7.99 -17.88 -13.12
N SER A 104 -6.76 -18.18 -13.55
CA SER A 104 -6.52 -19.35 -14.38
C SER A 104 -6.96 -20.65 -13.65
N PRO A 105 -7.39 -21.72 -14.35
CA PRO A 105 -7.81 -22.96 -13.72
C PRO A 105 -6.80 -23.50 -12.71
N MET A 106 -5.51 -23.40 -13.01
CA MET A 106 -4.43 -23.80 -12.11
C MET A 106 -4.36 -22.88 -10.89
N GLY A 107 -4.53 -21.57 -11.07
CA GLY A 107 -4.58 -20.59 -9.97
C GLY A 107 -5.73 -20.88 -9.01
N VAL A 108 -6.91 -21.23 -9.53
CA VAL A 108 -8.06 -21.65 -8.72
C VAL A 108 -7.71 -22.87 -7.89
N VAL A 109 -7.14 -23.93 -8.51
CA VAL A 109 -6.77 -25.15 -7.80
C VAL A 109 -5.75 -24.87 -6.70
N TYR A 110 -4.67 -24.13 -6.99
CA TYR A 110 -3.65 -23.79 -6.00
C TYR A 110 -4.19 -22.94 -4.84
N SER A 111 -5.17 -22.09 -5.10
CA SER A 111 -5.75 -21.24 -4.06
C SER A 111 -6.76 -21.99 -3.16
N LEU A 112 -7.49 -22.96 -3.72
CA LEU A 112 -8.57 -23.65 -3.02
C LEU A 112 -8.15 -24.96 -2.36
N ALA A 113 -7.27 -25.76 -3.00
CA ALA A 113 -6.88 -27.07 -2.50
C ALA A 113 -6.34 -27.05 -1.05
N PRO A 114 -5.47 -26.11 -0.63
CA PRO A 114 -5.03 -26.04 0.77
C PRO A 114 -6.18 -25.76 1.75
N LYS A 115 -7.19 -24.98 1.31
CA LYS A 115 -8.32 -24.58 2.16
C LYS A 115 -9.32 -25.70 2.43
N LEU A 116 -9.32 -26.76 1.61
CA LEU A 116 -10.19 -27.94 1.81
C LEU A 116 -9.96 -28.64 3.14
N SER A 117 -8.77 -28.54 3.71
CA SER A 117 -8.48 -29.12 5.03
C SER A 117 -9.04 -28.29 6.19
N GLU A 118 -9.37 -27.03 5.96
CA GLU A 118 -9.73 -26.05 7.00
C GLU A 118 -11.18 -25.60 6.92
N THR A 119 -11.80 -25.69 5.73
CA THR A 119 -13.11 -25.12 5.43
C THR A 119 -14.03 -26.19 4.82
N ILE A 120 -15.32 -26.14 5.13
CA ILE A 120 -16.32 -26.98 4.48
C ILE A 120 -16.47 -26.57 3.02
N VAL A 121 -16.82 -27.54 2.16
CA VAL A 121 -16.85 -27.35 0.71
C VAL A 121 -17.81 -26.22 0.29
N GLU A 122 -18.94 -26.10 0.97
CA GLU A 122 -19.97 -25.11 0.72
C GLU A 122 -19.48 -23.67 0.94
N ASP A 123 -18.56 -23.47 1.88
CA ASP A 123 -18.01 -22.15 2.20
C ASP A 123 -16.64 -21.89 1.53
N LEU A 124 -16.10 -22.82 0.76
CA LEU A 124 -14.72 -22.80 0.27
C LEU A 124 -14.38 -21.53 -0.52
N LEU A 125 -15.28 -21.05 -1.37
CA LEU A 125 -15.08 -19.86 -2.18
C LEU A 125 -15.26 -18.59 -1.37
N ILE A 126 -16.23 -18.56 -0.46
CA ILE A 126 -16.62 -17.36 0.27
C ILE A 126 -15.87 -17.20 1.60
N ALA A 127 -15.33 -18.26 2.18
CA ALA A 127 -14.69 -18.23 3.50
C ALA A 127 -13.63 -17.14 3.69
N PRO A 128 -12.79 -16.79 2.69
CA PRO A 128 -11.80 -15.72 2.81
C PRO A 128 -12.42 -14.33 2.99
N TYR A 129 -13.63 -14.15 2.48
CA TYR A 129 -14.34 -12.86 2.44
C TYR A 129 -15.42 -12.73 3.53
N LEU A 130 -15.77 -13.82 4.20
CA LEU A 130 -16.85 -13.85 5.16
C LEU A 130 -16.59 -12.99 6.39
N MET A 131 -17.36 -11.92 6.55
CA MET A 131 -17.48 -11.11 7.77
C MET A 131 -18.97 -10.99 8.16
N LYS A 132 -19.57 -12.12 8.61
CA LYS A 132 -21.03 -12.24 8.78
C LYS A 132 -21.57 -11.62 10.07
N GLU A 133 -20.79 -11.56 11.12
CA GLU A 133 -21.28 -11.19 12.44
C GLU A 133 -20.20 -10.47 13.24
N TYR A 134 -20.52 -9.27 13.71
CA TYR A 134 -19.69 -8.53 14.62
C TYR A 134 -19.69 -9.18 16.01
N GLN A 135 -18.53 -9.68 16.44
CA GLN A 135 -18.35 -10.38 17.72
C GLN A 135 -17.36 -9.64 18.65
N PRO A 136 -17.76 -8.52 19.25
CA PRO A 136 -16.86 -7.67 20.03
C PRO A 136 -16.22 -8.41 21.22
N LYS A 137 -16.91 -9.37 21.81
CA LYS A 137 -16.36 -10.18 22.91
C LYS A 137 -15.13 -10.99 22.46
N LYS A 138 -15.21 -11.66 21.31
CA LYS A 138 -14.09 -12.44 20.75
C LYS A 138 -12.93 -11.54 20.34
N ILE A 139 -13.22 -10.41 19.69
CA ILE A 139 -12.19 -9.43 19.34
C ILE A 139 -11.44 -8.97 20.61
N LYS A 140 -12.17 -8.70 21.68
CA LYS A 140 -11.59 -8.32 22.99
C LYS A 140 -10.73 -9.43 23.59
N GLU A 141 -11.19 -10.68 23.51
CA GLU A 141 -10.43 -11.87 23.95
C GLU A 141 -9.08 -11.97 23.21
N TYR A 142 -9.08 -11.80 21.87
CA TYR A 142 -7.83 -11.81 21.08
C TYR A 142 -6.91 -10.64 21.40
N LEU A 143 -7.45 -9.43 21.54
CA LEU A 143 -6.65 -8.27 21.97
C LEU A 143 -5.98 -8.52 23.34
N ASN A 144 -6.65 -9.22 24.25
CA ASN A 144 -6.10 -9.54 25.56
C ASN A 144 -4.94 -10.55 25.51
N LEU A 145 -4.85 -11.37 24.43
CA LEU A 145 -3.72 -12.29 24.23
C LEU A 145 -2.46 -11.59 23.70
N LEU A 146 -2.57 -10.37 23.13
CA LEU A 146 -1.43 -9.62 22.59
C LEU A 146 -0.61 -8.97 23.70
N THR A 147 0.07 -9.77 24.51
CA THR A 147 0.83 -9.31 25.68
C THR A 147 2.33 -9.46 25.48
N ARG A 148 3.12 -8.77 26.30
CA ARG A 148 4.59 -8.89 26.30
C ARG A 148 5.08 -10.29 26.64
N ASN A 149 4.27 -11.08 27.35
CA ASN A 149 4.61 -12.46 27.72
C ASN A 149 4.15 -13.47 26.64
N ASN A 150 3.44 -13.02 25.62
CA ASN A 150 2.93 -13.85 24.54
C ASN A 150 3.31 -13.21 23.19
N VAL A 151 4.60 -13.01 22.96
CA VAL A 151 5.13 -12.40 21.74
C VAL A 151 6.49 -13.02 21.39
N LEU A 152 6.75 -13.17 20.11
CA LEU A 152 8.08 -13.39 19.54
C LEU A 152 8.48 -12.11 18.81
N VAL A 153 9.66 -11.59 19.13
CA VAL A 153 10.26 -10.46 18.39
C VAL A 153 11.45 -11.00 17.60
N GLU A 154 11.36 -10.86 16.29
CA GLU A 154 12.43 -11.20 15.37
C GLU A 154 13.04 -9.91 14.82
N ILE A 155 14.37 -9.79 14.89
CA ILE A 155 15.11 -8.64 14.39
C ILE A 155 16.12 -9.11 13.36
N ASN A 156 15.85 -8.81 12.08
CA ASN A 156 16.74 -9.10 10.98
C ASN A 156 17.65 -7.90 10.69
N SER A 157 18.95 -8.07 10.89
CA SER A 157 19.95 -7.02 10.67
C SER A 157 21.28 -7.61 10.21
N LYS A 158 21.93 -6.93 9.24
CA LYS A 158 23.30 -7.28 8.79
C LYS A 158 24.36 -7.13 9.88
N THR A 159 24.07 -6.33 10.92
CA THR A 159 24.97 -6.03 12.02
C THR A 159 24.60 -6.77 13.31
N ALA A 160 23.63 -7.68 13.26
CA ALA A 160 23.21 -8.45 14.43
C ALA A 160 24.36 -9.31 14.97
N LYS A 161 24.55 -9.26 16.29
CA LYS A 161 25.51 -10.15 16.96
C LYS A 161 24.84 -11.50 17.18
N THR A 162 25.33 -12.52 16.52
CA THR A 162 24.82 -13.87 16.54
C THR A 162 25.72 -14.80 17.33
N THR A 163 25.18 -15.89 17.90
CA THR A 163 25.92 -16.89 18.69
C THR A 163 25.81 -18.28 18.11
N ASP A 164 24.81 -18.53 17.30
CA ASP A 164 24.46 -19.84 16.77
C ASP A 164 24.25 -19.76 15.26
N THR A 165 24.22 -20.90 14.59
CA THR A 165 23.98 -21.01 13.15
C THR A 165 22.93 -22.10 12.91
N GLU A 166 21.90 -21.80 12.14
CA GLU A 166 20.86 -22.76 11.76
C GLU A 166 21.45 -23.81 10.80
N GLN A 167 21.01 -25.08 10.98
CA GLN A 167 21.67 -26.23 10.39
C GLN A 167 21.47 -26.37 8.86
N TRP A 168 20.31 -25.92 8.33
CA TRP A 168 19.91 -26.23 6.95
C TRP A 168 20.27 -25.12 5.97
N PHE A 169 20.09 -23.87 6.39
CA PHE A 169 20.34 -22.69 5.55
C PHE A 169 21.56 -21.90 6.00
N GLU A 170 22.27 -22.40 7.05
CA GLU A 170 23.47 -21.77 7.62
C GLU A 170 23.24 -20.31 8.02
N VAL A 171 22.00 -19.97 8.42
CA VAL A 171 21.64 -18.62 8.86
C VAL A 171 22.16 -18.39 10.28
N PRO A 172 23.02 -17.38 10.49
CA PRO A 172 23.48 -17.03 11.83
C PRO A 172 22.36 -16.37 12.63
N TYR A 173 22.15 -16.81 13.87
CA TYR A 173 21.12 -16.27 14.74
C TYR A 173 21.56 -16.18 16.21
N LYS A 174 20.77 -15.51 17.02
CA LYS A 174 20.82 -15.54 18.49
C LYS A 174 19.40 -15.64 19.03
N LEU A 175 19.11 -16.66 19.81
CA LEU A 175 17.84 -16.80 20.53
C LEU A 175 18.04 -16.34 21.98
N GLN A 176 17.16 -15.43 22.43
CA GLN A 176 17.15 -14.98 23.80
C GLN A 176 15.74 -15.18 24.38
N LEU A 177 15.65 -15.99 25.42
CA LEU A 177 14.43 -16.18 26.20
C LEU A 177 14.42 -15.19 27.37
N GLY A 178 13.25 -14.62 27.66
CA GLY A 178 13.10 -13.69 28.78
C GLY A 178 12.11 -12.57 28.50
N GLU A 179 12.10 -11.58 29.39
CA GLU A 179 11.26 -10.41 29.22
C GLU A 179 11.80 -9.49 28.12
N ILE A 180 10.88 -8.96 27.31
CA ILE A 180 11.20 -8.01 26.25
C ILE A 180 11.41 -6.63 26.87
N THR A 181 12.57 -6.04 26.62
CA THR A 181 12.83 -4.65 26.98
C THR A 181 11.99 -3.73 26.10
N VAL A 182 11.22 -2.85 26.71
CA VAL A 182 10.42 -1.84 26.00
C VAL A 182 10.59 -0.48 26.65
N SER A 183 10.78 0.52 25.84
CA SER A 183 10.82 1.91 26.27
C SER A 183 9.47 2.58 26.02
N GLN A 184 8.95 3.26 27.03
CA GLN A 184 7.69 4.01 26.87
C GLN A 184 7.91 5.24 26.00
N VAL A 185 7.03 5.47 25.03
CA VAL A 185 7.02 6.68 24.21
C VAL A 185 5.98 7.66 24.75
N LYS A 186 6.41 8.89 25.06
CA LYS A 186 5.57 9.87 25.78
C LYS A 186 4.73 10.75 24.86
N ASP A 187 5.14 10.89 23.62
CA ASP A 187 4.59 11.82 22.62
C ASP A 187 3.71 11.12 21.57
N PHE A 188 3.44 9.84 21.73
CA PHE A 188 2.50 9.10 20.91
C PHE A 188 1.08 9.26 21.45
N ILE A 189 0.21 9.90 20.68
CA ILE A 189 -1.23 10.05 20.97
C ILE A 189 -1.99 9.20 19.96
N PRO A 190 -2.34 7.95 20.32
CA PRO A 190 -3.02 7.05 19.41
C PRO A 190 -4.47 7.46 19.16
N LEU A 191 -4.94 7.27 17.92
CA LEU A 191 -6.33 7.47 17.52
C LEU A 191 -6.84 6.24 16.78
N LEU A 192 -8.17 6.01 16.83
CA LEU A 192 -8.83 5.06 15.95
C LEU A 192 -8.98 5.63 14.54
N PRO A 193 -9.03 4.78 13.50
CA PRO A 193 -9.36 5.21 12.15
C PRO A 193 -10.73 5.89 12.10
N THR A 194 -10.87 6.87 11.21
CA THR A 194 -12.16 7.50 10.88
C THR A 194 -12.80 6.78 9.70
N THR A 195 -14.07 7.10 9.42
CA THR A 195 -14.81 6.54 8.28
C THR A 195 -14.06 6.77 6.95
N ASN A 196 -14.07 5.74 6.10
CA ASN A 196 -13.43 5.79 4.80
C ASN A 196 -14.36 6.39 3.73
N PRO A 197 -14.07 7.61 3.22
CA PRO A 197 -14.96 8.29 2.29
C PRO A 197 -14.87 7.75 0.85
N PHE A 198 -14.07 6.73 0.60
CA PHE A 198 -13.87 6.13 -0.72
C PHE A 198 -14.57 4.77 -0.87
N ILE A 199 -15.21 4.25 0.16
CA ILE A 199 -16.00 3.02 0.03
C ILE A 199 -17.10 3.27 -0.99
N PRO A 200 -17.21 2.42 -2.06
CA PRO A 200 -18.23 2.56 -3.07
C PRO A 200 -19.64 2.34 -2.48
N GLU A 201 -20.56 3.22 -2.82
CA GLU A 201 -21.98 3.16 -2.47
C GLU A 201 -22.84 2.82 -3.68
N GLU A 202 -22.43 3.28 -4.86
CA GLU A 202 -23.09 3.09 -6.15
C GLU A 202 -22.36 2.01 -6.95
N LEU A 203 -23.01 0.85 -7.10
CA LEU A 203 -22.46 -0.31 -7.82
C LEU A 203 -23.28 -0.65 -9.08
N ALA A 204 -24.22 0.23 -9.46
CA ALA A 204 -25.02 0.03 -10.66
C ALA A 204 -24.12 -0.01 -11.89
N LEU A 205 -24.25 -1.08 -12.67
CA LEU A 205 -23.57 -1.16 -13.95
C LEU A 205 -24.25 -0.19 -14.92
N VAL A 206 -23.49 0.71 -15.51
CA VAL A 206 -23.97 1.56 -16.60
C VAL A 206 -24.34 0.64 -17.77
N PRO A 207 -25.57 0.73 -18.34
CA PRO A 207 -25.93 -0.03 -19.53
C PRO A 207 -24.92 0.22 -20.65
N ARG A 208 -24.27 -0.82 -21.09
CA ARG A 208 -23.17 -0.76 -22.06
C ARG A 208 -23.67 -1.25 -23.42
N ASP A 209 -24.53 -0.48 -24.02
CA ASP A 209 -24.97 -0.75 -25.40
C ASP A 209 -23.81 -0.44 -26.34
N GLN A 210 -23.13 -1.48 -26.83
CA GLN A 210 -22.17 -1.47 -27.95
C GLN A 210 -21.48 -0.13 -28.26
N VAL A 211 -20.96 0.54 -27.23
CA VAL A 211 -20.28 1.81 -27.40
C VAL A 211 -18.87 1.52 -27.88
N THR A 212 -18.61 1.84 -29.12
CA THR A 212 -17.25 2.01 -29.64
C THR A 212 -16.69 3.29 -29.06
N MET A 213 -15.36 3.33 -28.87
CA MET A 213 -14.65 4.54 -28.42
C MET A 213 -15.19 5.78 -29.11
N GLU A 214 -15.70 6.74 -28.33
CA GLU A 214 -16.25 7.99 -28.87
C GLU A 214 -15.64 9.20 -28.18
N ARG A 215 -15.48 10.26 -28.97
CA ARG A 215 -15.04 11.55 -28.47
C ARG A 215 -16.23 12.34 -27.90
N ARG A 216 -16.29 12.46 -26.58
CA ARG A 216 -17.38 13.15 -25.85
C ARG A 216 -17.21 14.65 -25.80
N HIS A 217 -15.97 15.14 -25.83
CA HIS A 217 -15.67 16.57 -25.82
C HIS A 217 -14.42 16.87 -26.63
N ASN A 218 -14.39 18.04 -27.29
CA ASN A 218 -13.22 18.51 -28.02
C ASN A 218 -13.26 20.04 -28.16
N ASP A 219 -12.35 20.72 -27.45
CA ASP A 219 -12.06 22.12 -27.66
C ASP A 219 -10.54 22.39 -27.62
N ALA A 220 -10.13 23.67 -27.61
CA ALA A 220 -8.71 24.02 -27.64
C ALA A 220 -7.93 23.64 -26.36
N LYS A 221 -8.60 23.27 -25.27
CA LYS A 221 -8.01 23.01 -23.96
C LYS A 221 -8.24 21.60 -23.43
N LEU A 222 -9.33 20.96 -23.87
CA LEU A 222 -9.75 19.67 -23.34
C LEU A 222 -10.31 18.79 -24.45
N GLU A 223 -9.82 17.58 -24.49
CA GLU A 223 -10.37 16.49 -25.32
C GLU A 223 -10.71 15.31 -24.41
N ILE A 224 -11.93 14.78 -24.51
CA ILE A 224 -12.40 13.65 -23.70
C ILE A 224 -12.83 12.52 -24.62
N TRP A 225 -12.23 11.37 -24.44
CA TRP A 225 -12.61 10.11 -25.05
C TRP A 225 -13.27 9.21 -24.03
N TYR A 226 -14.26 8.48 -24.44
CA TYR A 226 -14.99 7.52 -23.62
C TYR A 226 -15.07 6.20 -24.37
N ASP A 227 -14.76 5.11 -23.66
CA ASP A 227 -14.93 3.75 -24.13
C ASP A 227 -15.64 2.93 -23.04
N ALA A 228 -16.66 2.16 -23.41
CA ALA A 228 -17.40 1.32 -22.48
C ALA A 228 -17.02 -0.13 -22.69
N ASP A 229 -16.28 -0.69 -21.73
CA ASP A 229 -16.06 -2.13 -21.68
C ASP A 229 -17.36 -2.87 -21.34
N SER A 230 -17.79 -3.78 -22.22
CA SER A 230 -18.97 -4.62 -22.05
C SER A 230 -18.63 -6.07 -21.65
N GLU A 231 -17.35 -6.43 -21.57
CA GLU A 231 -16.91 -7.81 -21.42
C GLU A 231 -17.03 -8.30 -19.97
N PHE A 232 -16.56 -7.49 -19.00
CA PHE A 232 -16.40 -7.98 -17.63
C PHE A 232 -17.58 -7.67 -16.70
N GLY A 233 -18.46 -6.73 -17.03
CA GLY A 233 -19.65 -6.42 -16.23
C GLY A 233 -19.36 -6.06 -14.76
N ALA A 234 -18.24 -5.39 -14.49
CA ALA A 234 -17.87 -4.92 -13.17
C ALA A 234 -18.01 -3.39 -13.05
N PRO A 235 -18.38 -2.83 -11.87
CA PRO A 235 -18.47 -1.38 -11.67
C PRO A 235 -17.07 -0.78 -11.47
N ARG A 236 -16.15 -1.11 -12.35
CA ARG A 236 -14.76 -0.66 -12.36
C ARG A 236 -14.45 0.03 -13.66
N SER A 237 -13.63 1.05 -13.60
CA SER A 237 -13.13 1.75 -14.78
C SER A 237 -11.68 2.21 -14.60
N VAL A 238 -11.13 2.69 -15.70
CA VAL A 238 -9.82 3.34 -15.77
C VAL A 238 -10.03 4.76 -16.28
N MET A 239 -9.60 5.75 -15.53
CA MET A 239 -9.59 7.14 -15.93
C MET A 239 -8.13 7.57 -16.14
N SER A 240 -7.78 7.96 -17.38
CA SER A 240 -6.48 8.50 -17.74
C SER A 240 -6.62 9.95 -18.14
N ALA A 241 -5.85 10.84 -17.51
CA ALA A 241 -5.78 12.24 -17.89
C ALA A 241 -4.31 12.62 -18.17
N GLU A 242 -4.09 13.21 -19.35
CA GLU A 242 -2.77 13.68 -19.78
C GLU A 242 -2.74 15.21 -19.77
N ILE A 243 -1.91 15.78 -18.94
CA ILE A 243 -1.64 17.22 -18.86
C ILE A 243 -0.46 17.52 -19.77
N GLN A 244 -0.76 18.03 -20.96
CA GLN A 244 0.25 18.33 -21.96
C GLN A 244 1.07 19.56 -21.58
N ILE A 245 2.39 19.46 -21.72
CA ILE A 245 3.35 20.54 -21.49
C ILE A 245 3.82 21.04 -22.85
N LYS A 246 3.79 22.35 -23.06
CA LYS A 246 4.26 22.96 -24.32
C LYS A 246 5.75 22.63 -24.52
N GLY A 247 6.07 21.93 -25.57
CA GLY A 247 7.43 21.45 -25.90
C GLY A 247 7.72 20.06 -25.36
N GLY A 248 6.84 19.48 -24.54
CA GLY A 248 7.03 18.17 -23.95
C GLY A 248 8.15 18.10 -22.91
N ILE A 249 8.49 16.88 -22.51
CA ILE A 249 9.63 16.57 -21.62
C ILE A 249 10.75 16.03 -22.50
N ALA A 250 11.47 16.93 -23.18
CA ALA A 250 12.38 16.58 -24.27
C ALA A 250 13.85 16.49 -23.85
N SER A 251 14.27 17.22 -22.81
CA SER A 251 15.66 17.22 -22.33
C SER A 251 15.83 16.39 -21.06
N PRO A 252 17.06 15.90 -20.76
CA PRO A 252 17.36 15.25 -19.49
C PRO A 252 16.99 16.09 -18.27
N GLN A 253 17.15 17.41 -18.37
CA GLN A 253 16.79 18.35 -17.31
C GLN A 253 15.29 18.39 -17.09
N ASP A 254 14.48 18.48 -18.18
CA ASP A 254 13.02 18.49 -18.09
C ASP A 254 12.51 17.18 -17.46
N GLN A 255 13.11 16.05 -17.84
CA GLN A 255 12.76 14.74 -17.25
C GLN A 255 13.07 14.70 -15.77
N VAL A 256 14.24 15.13 -15.33
CA VAL A 256 14.61 15.17 -13.90
C VAL A 256 13.65 16.07 -13.12
N ILE A 257 13.34 17.25 -13.63
CA ILE A 257 12.39 18.18 -12.98
C ILE A 257 11.00 17.53 -12.87
N ALA A 258 10.51 16.92 -13.95
CA ALA A 258 9.20 16.28 -13.96
C ALA A 258 9.13 15.09 -12.99
N ASP A 259 10.14 14.22 -12.99
CA ASP A 259 10.20 13.05 -12.12
C ASP A 259 10.30 13.45 -10.64
N LEU A 260 11.12 14.43 -10.29
CA LEU A 260 11.22 14.97 -8.93
C LEU A 260 9.91 15.61 -8.49
N TYR A 261 9.26 16.38 -9.36
CA TYR A 261 7.96 16.98 -9.04
C TYR A 261 6.89 15.93 -8.80
N VAL A 262 6.80 14.92 -9.67
CA VAL A 262 5.91 13.76 -9.53
C VAL A 262 6.18 13.03 -8.22
N GLY A 263 7.44 12.79 -7.87
CA GLY A 263 7.83 12.16 -6.60
C GLY A 263 7.36 12.96 -5.38
N LEU A 264 7.56 14.27 -5.39
CA LEU A 264 7.09 15.17 -4.32
C LEU A 264 5.57 15.19 -4.18
N VAL A 265 4.83 15.20 -5.30
CA VAL A 265 3.36 15.12 -5.28
C VAL A 265 2.92 13.79 -4.67
N LYS A 266 3.48 12.67 -5.13
CA LYS A 266 3.18 11.33 -4.58
C LYS A 266 3.45 11.26 -3.08
N GLU A 267 4.61 11.76 -2.64
CA GLU A 267 4.96 11.80 -1.22
C GLU A 267 3.95 12.61 -0.39
N SER A 268 3.53 13.77 -0.93
CA SER A 268 2.56 14.65 -0.24
C SER A 268 1.16 14.05 -0.14
N LEU A 269 0.81 13.11 -1.03
CA LEU A 269 -0.50 12.48 -1.09
C LEU A 269 -0.63 11.21 -0.24
N LYS A 270 0.46 10.55 0.16
CA LYS A 270 0.45 9.22 0.81
C LYS A 270 -0.64 9.04 1.86
N LYS A 271 -0.74 9.97 2.80
CA LYS A 271 -1.72 9.89 3.90
C LYS A 271 -3.17 10.08 3.43
N GLU A 272 -3.40 10.91 2.43
CA GLU A 272 -4.74 11.29 1.96
C GLU A 272 -5.34 10.27 1.00
N VAL A 273 -4.49 9.57 0.23
CA VAL A 273 -4.92 8.55 -0.73
C VAL A 273 -5.02 7.15 -0.12
N TYR A 274 -4.45 6.94 1.07
CA TYR A 274 -4.49 5.64 1.74
C TYR A 274 -5.92 5.07 1.90
N PRO A 275 -6.95 5.85 2.30
CA PRO A 275 -8.33 5.35 2.34
C PRO A 275 -8.85 4.89 0.98
N ALA A 276 -8.43 5.54 -0.13
CA ALA A 276 -8.82 5.11 -1.48
C ALA A 276 -8.21 3.73 -1.82
N TYR A 277 -6.95 3.51 -1.46
CA TYR A 277 -6.31 2.20 -1.60
C TYR A 277 -7.06 1.10 -0.86
N LEU A 278 -7.46 1.35 0.38
CA LEU A 278 -8.25 0.41 1.16
C LEU A 278 -9.60 0.08 0.50
N ALA A 279 -10.17 1.04 -0.23
CA ALA A 279 -11.43 0.89 -0.95
C ALA A 279 -11.29 0.33 -2.37
N GLY A 280 -10.11 -0.15 -2.76
CA GLY A 280 -9.86 -0.75 -4.07
C GLY A 280 -9.80 0.26 -5.21
N ILE A 281 -9.43 1.53 -4.91
CA ILE A 281 -9.19 2.58 -5.89
C ILE A 281 -7.73 3.02 -5.79
N SER A 282 -7.00 2.95 -6.89
CA SER A 282 -5.61 3.34 -6.95
C SER A 282 -5.38 4.52 -7.89
N TYR A 283 -4.25 5.19 -7.73
CA TYR A 283 -3.79 6.18 -8.68
C TYR A 283 -2.32 5.95 -9.04
N ASP A 284 -1.97 6.40 -10.23
CA ASP A 284 -0.59 6.61 -10.60
C ASP A 284 -0.40 7.99 -11.22
N LEU A 285 0.75 8.58 -10.99
CA LEU A 285 1.16 9.86 -11.53
C LEU A 285 2.56 9.66 -12.12
N ARG A 286 2.71 9.94 -13.40
CA ARG A 286 3.99 9.72 -14.08
C ARG A 286 4.30 10.80 -15.11
N ALA A 287 5.59 11.08 -15.30
CA ALA A 287 6.07 11.88 -16.41
C ALA A 287 6.03 11.04 -17.68
N MET A 288 5.51 11.65 -18.76
CA MET A 288 5.43 11.09 -20.10
C MET A 288 6.08 12.08 -21.09
N ASP A 289 6.43 11.64 -22.29
CA ASP A 289 7.08 12.50 -23.28
C ASP A 289 6.32 13.81 -23.56
N ALA A 290 4.99 13.77 -23.58
CA ALA A 290 4.14 14.93 -23.84
C ALA A 290 3.82 15.77 -22.59
N GLY A 291 4.05 15.24 -21.40
CA GLY A 291 3.71 15.91 -20.15
C GLY A 291 3.51 14.97 -18.97
N ILE A 292 2.45 15.18 -18.20
CA ILE A 292 2.17 14.39 -16.99
C ILE A 292 0.86 13.60 -17.15
N GLN A 293 0.91 12.30 -16.87
CA GLN A 293 -0.27 11.45 -16.83
C GLN A 293 -0.73 11.24 -15.39
N ILE A 294 -2.03 11.36 -15.17
CA ILE A 294 -2.74 10.94 -13.95
C ILE A 294 -3.60 9.74 -14.36
N LEU A 295 -3.37 8.60 -13.74
CA LEU A 295 -4.14 7.37 -13.94
C LEU A 295 -4.89 7.05 -12.65
N ILE A 296 -6.19 6.78 -12.73
CA ILE A 296 -7.03 6.32 -11.62
C ILE A 296 -7.69 5.02 -12.04
N GLU A 297 -7.61 4.01 -11.21
CA GLU A 297 -8.13 2.67 -11.50
C GLU A 297 -8.92 2.13 -10.31
N GLY A 298 -9.96 1.34 -10.56
CA GLY A 298 -10.73 0.66 -9.53
C GLY A 298 -12.23 0.91 -9.63
N PHE A 299 -12.93 0.93 -8.48
CA PHE A 299 -14.38 1.17 -8.45
C PHE A 299 -14.74 2.58 -8.92
N GLU A 300 -15.71 2.66 -9.87
CA GLU A 300 -16.03 3.89 -10.61
C GLU A 300 -16.58 5.01 -9.70
N ASP A 301 -17.46 4.67 -8.76
CA ASP A 301 -18.22 5.63 -7.94
C ASP A 301 -17.36 6.74 -7.29
N LYS A 302 -16.20 6.39 -6.75
CA LYS A 302 -15.34 7.37 -6.02
C LYS A 302 -14.10 7.82 -6.80
N GLN A 303 -13.91 7.39 -8.05
CA GLN A 303 -12.73 7.75 -8.86
C GLN A 303 -12.59 9.24 -9.08
N LEU A 304 -13.69 9.94 -9.39
CA LEU A 304 -13.65 11.38 -9.61
C LEU A 304 -13.22 12.15 -8.35
N ARG A 305 -13.56 11.64 -7.17
CA ARG A 305 -13.11 12.22 -5.90
C ARG A 305 -11.59 12.09 -5.76
N LEU A 306 -11.03 10.90 -6.05
CA LEU A 306 -9.59 10.68 -6.00
C LEU A 306 -8.87 11.51 -7.07
N PHE A 307 -9.40 11.56 -8.29
CA PHE A 307 -8.84 12.37 -9.37
C PHE A 307 -8.73 13.85 -8.97
N ARG A 308 -9.79 14.44 -8.41
CA ARG A 308 -9.78 15.83 -7.93
C ARG A 308 -8.72 16.05 -6.86
N LEU A 309 -8.61 15.15 -5.89
CA LEU A 309 -7.61 15.23 -4.83
C LEU A 309 -6.18 15.22 -5.40
N VAL A 310 -5.90 14.32 -6.34
CA VAL A 310 -4.57 14.22 -6.99
C VAL A 310 -4.28 15.47 -7.84
N LEU A 311 -5.26 15.91 -8.64
CA LEU A 311 -5.12 17.07 -9.51
C LEU A 311 -4.92 18.37 -8.69
N GLU A 312 -5.71 18.59 -7.65
CA GLU A 312 -5.57 19.75 -6.77
C GLU A 312 -4.20 19.79 -6.11
N ARG A 313 -3.71 18.64 -5.62
CA ARG A 313 -2.38 18.54 -5.05
C ARG A 313 -1.29 18.78 -6.10
N PHE A 314 -1.43 18.21 -7.29
CA PHE A 314 -0.52 18.44 -8.40
C PHE A 314 -0.42 19.92 -8.79
N LEU A 315 -1.53 20.64 -8.82
CA LEU A 315 -1.57 22.07 -9.19
C LEU A 315 -1.14 23.01 -8.07
N SER A 316 -1.22 22.60 -6.80
CA SER A 316 -1.04 23.48 -5.64
C SER A 316 0.12 23.08 -4.72
N LEU A 317 0.97 22.12 -5.13
CA LEU A 317 2.07 21.64 -4.31
C LEU A 317 3.01 22.81 -3.92
N LYS A 318 3.25 22.94 -2.63
CA LYS A 318 4.32 23.80 -2.11
C LYS A 318 5.55 22.93 -1.88
N ILE A 319 6.62 23.28 -2.56
CA ILE A 319 7.88 22.55 -2.46
C ILE A 319 8.54 22.93 -1.14
N ASP A 320 8.90 21.89 -0.38
CA ASP A 320 9.70 21.99 0.83
C ASP A 320 11.14 21.56 0.52
N ASP A 321 12.13 22.38 0.86
CA ASP A 321 13.53 22.15 0.51
C ASP A 321 14.09 20.85 1.09
N ALA A 322 13.68 20.48 2.31
CA ALA A 322 14.12 19.25 2.95
C ALA A 322 13.54 18.00 2.24
N LYS A 323 12.26 18.06 1.85
CA LYS A 323 11.63 17.01 1.06
C LYS A 323 12.22 16.91 -0.33
N LEU A 324 12.51 18.03 -0.98
CA LEU A 324 13.19 18.06 -2.27
C LEU A 324 14.58 17.41 -2.19
N ALA A 325 15.35 17.71 -1.15
CA ALA A 325 16.66 17.09 -0.93
C ALA A 325 16.54 15.56 -0.77
N THR A 326 15.55 15.10 -0.01
CA THR A 326 15.27 13.66 0.17
C THR A 326 14.87 13.01 -1.15
N GLU A 327 14.00 13.65 -1.95
CA GLU A 327 13.57 13.11 -3.24
C GLU A 327 14.72 13.06 -4.24
N LYS A 328 15.61 14.07 -4.27
CA LYS A 328 16.83 14.05 -5.07
C LYS A 328 17.73 12.86 -4.72
N GLU A 329 17.92 12.57 -3.44
CA GLU A 329 18.72 11.41 -3.00
C GLU A 329 18.03 10.08 -3.37
N SER A 330 16.72 9.98 -3.24
CA SER A 330 15.94 8.82 -3.68
C SER A 330 16.07 8.60 -5.19
N PHE A 331 15.95 9.66 -5.98
CA PHE A 331 16.12 9.64 -7.42
C PHE A 331 17.54 9.18 -7.81
N LYS A 332 18.59 9.77 -7.22
CA LYS A 332 19.99 9.35 -7.44
C LYS A 332 20.18 7.86 -7.18
N LYS A 333 19.65 7.37 -6.05
CA LYS A 333 19.72 5.96 -5.68
C LYS A 333 19.00 5.07 -6.70
N ASN A 334 17.79 5.44 -7.12
CA ASN A 334 16.99 4.68 -8.08
C ASN A 334 17.70 4.59 -9.44
N ILE A 335 18.23 5.70 -9.96
CA ILE A 335 18.99 5.71 -11.21
C ILE A 335 20.28 4.88 -11.09
N SER A 336 21.01 4.98 -9.99
CA SER A 336 22.22 4.21 -9.75
C SER A 336 21.94 2.70 -9.65
N ASN A 337 20.80 2.32 -9.10
CA ASN A 337 20.39 0.92 -8.99
C ASN A 337 20.07 0.27 -10.35
N LEU A 338 19.82 1.04 -11.41
CA LEU A 338 19.63 0.48 -12.75
C LEU A 338 20.86 -0.31 -13.23
N ALA A 339 22.05 0.07 -12.78
CA ALA A 339 23.29 -0.67 -13.06
C ALA A 339 23.36 -2.06 -12.41
N LEU A 340 22.52 -2.31 -11.38
CA LEU A 340 22.42 -3.60 -10.68
C LEU A 340 21.38 -4.54 -11.31
N ASN A 341 20.65 -4.09 -12.33
CA ASN A 341 19.68 -4.89 -13.04
C ASN A 341 20.35 -6.07 -13.74
N LYS A 342 19.57 -7.13 -14.02
CA LYS A 342 20.07 -8.29 -14.78
C LYS A 342 20.56 -7.86 -16.16
N PRO A 343 21.60 -8.53 -16.72
CA PRO A 343 22.21 -8.12 -18.00
C PRO A 343 21.22 -7.92 -19.15
N TYR A 344 20.19 -8.77 -19.26
CA TYR A 344 19.18 -8.61 -20.31
C TYR A 344 18.33 -7.35 -20.13
N GLN A 345 18.04 -6.94 -18.89
CA GLN A 345 17.31 -5.70 -18.60
C GLN A 345 18.15 -4.47 -18.94
N GLN A 346 19.45 -4.50 -18.62
CA GLN A 346 20.38 -3.44 -19.03
C GLN A 346 20.44 -3.31 -20.55
N ALA A 347 20.54 -4.44 -21.27
CA ALA A 347 20.54 -4.44 -22.73
C ALA A 347 19.23 -3.86 -23.33
N LEU A 348 18.07 -4.20 -22.75
CA LEU A 348 16.78 -3.64 -23.18
C LEU A 348 16.69 -2.13 -22.89
N ASN A 349 17.18 -1.67 -21.74
CA ASN A 349 17.22 -0.24 -21.41
C ASN A 349 18.11 0.51 -22.42
N THR A 350 19.32 0.01 -22.71
CA THR A 350 20.21 0.62 -23.71
C THR A 350 19.58 0.63 -25.10
N LEU A 351 18.87 -0.43 -25.48
CA LEU A 351 18.14 -0.46 -26.75
C LEU A 351 17.05 0.62 -26.80
N GLN A 352 16.30 0.80 -25.72
CA GLN A 352 15.29 1.86 -25.63
C GLN A 352 15.93 3.27 -25.73
N GLU A 353 17.06 3.50 -25.06
CA GLU A 353 17.82 4.76 -25.14
C GLU A 353 18.29 5.08 -26.57
N LEU A 354 18.57 4.05 -27.36
CA LEU A 354 19.00 4.22 -28.76
C LEU A 354 17.81 4.44 -29.73
N LEU A 355 16.66 3.86 -29.44
CA LEU A 355 15.51 3.87 -30.33
C LEU A 355 14.48 4.98 -30.01
N ILE A 356 14.43 5.44 -28.78
CA ILE A 356 13.44 6.42 -28.29
C ILE A 356 14.16 7.72 -27.96
N SER A 357 13.92 8.75 -28.74
CA SER A 357 14.61 10.05 -28.63
C SER A 357 14.41 10.79 -27.30
N THR A 358 13.31 10.49 -26.60
CA THR A 358 12.96 11.07 -25.30
C THR A 358 13.47 10.23 -24.11
N LYS A 359 14.10 9.08 -24.39
CA LYS A 359 14.70 8.25 -23.35
C LYS A 359 16.17 8.65 -23.14
N HIS A 360 16.49 9.04 -21.92
CA HIS A 360 17.83 9.56 -21.60
C HIS A 360 18.68 8.56 -20.82
N GLU A 361 19.99 8.58 -21.10
CA GLU A 361 20.96 7.76 -20.39
C GLU A 361 21.01 8.11 -18.90
N PRO A 362 21.16 7.12 -17.99
CA PRO A 362 21.24 7.34 -16.55
C PRO A 362 22.25 8.42 -16.13
N ASN A 363 23.42 8.43 -16.75
CA ASN A 363 24.47 9.42 -16.45
C ASN A 363 24.06 10.86 -16.80
N LYS A 364 23.28 11.05 -17.88
CA LYS A 364 22.76 12.37 -18.25
C LYS A 364 21.71 12.86 -17.25
N LEU A 365 20.87 11.94 -16.74
CA LEU A 365 19.90 12.27 -15.69
C LEU A 365 20.61 12.66 -14.39
N LEU A 366 21.61 11.87 -13.96
CA LEU A 366 22.40 12.18 -12.76
C LEU A 366 23.12 13.51 -12.83
N ALA A 367 23.62 13.91 -14.02
CA ALA A 367 24.30 15.18 -14.22
C ALA A 367 23.37 16.42 -14.16
N ASN A 368 22.05 16.22 -14.23
CA ASN A 368 21.04 17.29 -14.23
C ASN A 368 20.21 17.37 -12.93
N ILE A 369 20.59 16.65 -11.88
CA ILE A 369 19.82 16.58 -10.65
C ILE A 369 20.09 17.76 -9.68
N ASP A 370 21.24 18.39 -9.76
CA ASP A 370 21.65 19.51 -8.91
C ASP A 370 21.09 20.82 -9.48
#